data_18f0dea32d8eb8727f75a2e6cabdd6b3
#
_entry.id   18f0dea32d8eb8727f75a2e6cabdd6b3
#
_cell.length_a   1.000
_cell.length_b   1.000
_cell.length_c   1.000
_cell.angle_alpha   90.00
_cell.angle_beta   90.00
_cell.angle_gamma   90.00
#
_symmetry.space_group_name_H-M   'P 1'
#
loop_
_entity.id
_entity.type
_entity.pdbx_description
1 polymer ?
#
loop_
_entity_poly.entity_id
_entity_poly.type
_entity_poly.pdbx_seq_one_letter_code
_entity_poly.pdbx_strand_id
1 'polypeptide(L)'
;RLSKVMKDFYAQKSLNTNVKGVGATPEAIEQVPVLYDALFELPWRTSAPSPQAWLKEYTLARYGTSNTAAQKAWELVRNSALNCETSLQGPHEAVFCARPSLTVDRVSSWGGTGIFYDTQMMVGAAHNMLAAQLSGANYSYDLTDFSRQALTDYGHQLLASINEAAKSPNEAEAYAKRR
;
A
#
# COMPACT_ATOMS: atom_id res chain seq x y z
N ARG A 1 -3.44 8.32 -4.78
CA ARG A 1 -3.82 7.35 -5.83
C ARG A 1 -2.86 7.45 -6.99
N LEU A 2 -2.24 6.33 -7.37
CA LEU A 2 -1.30 6.30 -8.50
C LEU A 2 -1.97 6.81 -9.79
N SER A 3 -3.14 6.28 -10.12
CA SER A 3 -3.89 6.68 -11.32
C SER A 3 -4.29 8.15 -11.33
N LYS A 4 -4.56 8.73 -10.14
CA LYS A 4 -4.92 10.15 -10.02
C LYS A 4 -3.70 11.04 -10.26
N VAL A 5 -2.54 10.71 -9.70
CA VAL A 5 -1.30 11.46 -9.91
C VAL A 5 -0.97 11.55 -11.41
N MET A 6 -1.07 10.44 -12.13
CA MET A 6 -0.83 10.41 -13.57
C MET A 6 -1.80 11.30 -14.34
N LYS A 7 -3.11 11.18 -14.04
CA LYS A 7 -4.16 11.94 -14.72
C LYS A 7 -4.06 13.45 -14.44
N ASP A 8 -3.90 13.81 -13.18
CA ASP A 8 -3.94 15.22 -12.76
C ASP A 8 -2.75 16.02 -13.32
N PHE A 9 -1.56 15.43 -13.42
CA PHE A 9 -0.40 16.09 -14.02
C PHE A 9 -0.71 16.56 -15.45
N TYR A 10 -1.23 15.68 -16.31
CA TYR A 10 -1.52 16.04 -17.69
C TYR A 10 -2.72 16.97 -17.83
N ALA A 11 -3.72 16.85 -16.95
CA ALA A 11 -4.81 17.81 -16.88
C ALA A 11 -4.29 19.23 -16.56
N GLN A 12 -3.41 19.36 -15.57
CA GLN A 12 -2.80 20.64 -15.23
C GLN A 12 -1.88 21.18 -16.34
N LYS A 13 -1.08 20.31 -16.94
CA LYS A 13 -0.19 20.67 -18.05
C LYS A 13 -0.96 21.17 -19.27
N SER A 14 -2.14 20.61 -19.55
CA SER A 14 -2.99 21.06 -20.66
C SER A 14 -3.68 22.40 -20.40
N LEU A 15 -4.01 22.68 -19.13
CA LEU A 15 -4.63 23.93 -18.72
C LEU A 15 -3.63 25.09 -18.61
N ASN A 16 -2.37 24.78 -18.34
CA ASN A 16 -1.34 25.79 -18.12
C ASN A 16 -0.02 25.42 -18.78
N THR A 17 0.29 26.09 -19.87
CA THR A 17 1.53 25.88 -20.66
C THR A 17 2.81 26.24 -19.89
N ASN A 18 2.72 26.95 -18.77
CA ASN A 18 3.85 27.29 -17.90
C ASN A 18 4.24 26.15 -16.95
N VAL A 19 3.49 25.07 -16.87
CA VAL A 19 3.91 23.87 -16.13
C VAL A 19 5.10 23.23 -16.84
N LYS A 20 6.28 23.32 -16.23
CA LYS A 20 7.54 22.82 -16.79
C LYS A 20 8.08 21.58 -16.08
N GLY A 21 7.51 21.22 -14.93
CA GLY A 21 7.98 20.09 -14.15
C GLY A 21 7.07 19.77 -12.98
N VAL A 22 7.55 18.87 -12.14
CA VAL A 22 6.89 18.44 -10.90
C VAL A 22 7.89 18.52 -9.76
N GLY A 23 7.35 18.62 -8.54
CA GLY A 23 8.10 18.53 -7.30
C GLY A 23 7.30 17.75 -6.26
N ALA A 24 7.98 17.28 -5.22
CA ALA A 24 7.38 16.65 -4.07
C ALA A 24 7.97 17.22 -2.79
N THR A 25 7.15 17.36 -1.76
CA THR A 25 7.55 17.76 -0.41
C THR A 25 7.11 16.68 0.58
N PRO A 26 7.83 15.55 0.63
CA PRO A 26 7.49 14.47 1.55
C PRO A 26 7.72 14.90 3.01
N GLU A 27 6.78 14.53 3.88
CA GLU A 27 6.84 14.88 5.30
C GLU A 27 7.41 13.74 6.17
N ALA A 28 7.49 12.52 5.63
CA ALA A 28 7.94 11.35 6.35
C ALA A 28 9.18 10.71 5.69
N ILE A 29 9.90 9.91 6.46
CA ILE A 29 11.08 9.17 5.96
C ILE A 29 10.63 7.98 5.11
N GLU A 30 9.60 7.27 5.56
CA GLU A 30 9.06 6.11 4.86
C GLU A 30 8.15 6.57 3.74
N GLN A 31 8.60 6.38 2.52
CA GLN A 31 7.92 6.83 1.32
C GLN A 31 7.47 5.63 0.47
N VAL A 32 6.55 5.88 -0.44
CA VAL A 32 6.04 4.89 -1.38
C VAL A 32 6.78 5.08 -2.73
N PRO A 33 7.87 4.36 -3.00
CA PRO A 33 8.73 4.59 -4.17
C PRO A 33 7.98 4.66 -5.49
N VAL A 34 7.04 3.74 -5.70
CA VAL A 34 6.26 3.65 -6.94
C VAL A 34 5.49 4.95 -7.26
N LEU A 35 5.05 5.70 -6.25
CA LEU A 35 4.37 6.99 -6.47
C LEU A 35 5.36 8.06 -6.92
N TYR A 36 6.57 8.07 -6.37
CA TYR A 36 7.62 9.03 -6.74
C TYR A 36 8.18 8.72 -8.10
N ASP A 37 8.43 7.45 -8.41
CA ASP A 37 8.87 7.03 -9.74
C ASP A 37 7.86 7.46 -10.79
N ALA A 38 6.57 7.22 -10.56
CA ALA A 38 5.52 7.69 -11.43
C ALA A 38 5.53 9.23 -11.55
N LEU A 39 5.55 9.96 -10.43
CA LEU A 39 5.49 11.41 -10.42
C LEU A 39 6.64 12.04 -11.21
N PHE A 40 7.88 11.60 -10.97
CA PHE A 40 9.06 12.17 -11.60
C PHE A 40 9.28 11.72 -13.04
N GLU A 41 8.65 10.64 -13.47
CA GLU A 41 8.67 10.20 -14.87
C GLU A 41 7.68 10.98 -15.76
N LEU A 42 6.55 11.47 -15.20
CA LEU A 42 5.50 12.14 -15.96
C LEU A 42 5.99 13.33 -16.83
N PRO A 43 6.90 14.20 -16.39
CA PRO A 43 7.37 15.31 -17.23
C PRO A 43 8.07 14.88 -18.50
N TRP A 44 8.66 13.70 -18.51
CA TRP A 44 9.43 13.14 -19.63
C TRP A 44 8.57 12.41 -20.67
N ARG A 45 7.32 12.12 -20.33
CA ARG A 45 6.37 11.49 -21.25
C ARG A 45 5.53 12.55 -21.99
N THR A 46 5.11 12.22 -23.20
CA THR A 46 4.25 13.09 -24.02
C THR A 46 2.78 13.01 -23.65
N SER A 47 2.33 11.90 -23.08
CA SER A 47 0.94 11.66 -22.70
C SER A 47 0.84 10.77 -21.46
N ALA A 48 -0.32 10.80 -20.79
CA ALA A 48 -0.61 9.95 -19.65
C ALA A 48 -0.58 8.46 -20.05
N PRO A 49 0.28 7.65 -19.43
CA PRO A 49 0.22 6.20 -19.64
C PRO A 49 -1.03 5.62 -18.98
N SER A 50 -1.50 4.47 -19.47
CA SER A 50 -2.43 3.69 -18.68
C SER A 50 -1.71 3.16 -17.44
N PRO A 51 -2.33 3.20 -16.24
CA PRO A 51 -1.68 2.71 -15.02
C PRO A 51 -1.21 1.26 -15.10
N GLN A 52 -1.95 0.42 -15.81
CA GLN A 52 -1.57 -0.98 -16.02
C GLN A 52 -0.33 -1.12 -16.91
N ALA A 53 -0.28 -0.37 -18.02
CA ALA A 53 0.88 -0.39 -18.92
C ALA A 53 2.13 0.14 -18.20
N TRP A 54 1.97 1.24 -17.44
CA TRP A 54 3.05 1.82 -16.66
C TRP A 54 3.57 0.83 -15.60
N LEU A 55 2.68 0.13 -14.88
CA LEU A 55 3.12 -0.87 -13.88
C LEU A 55 3.89 -2.03 -14.51
N LYS A 56 3.57 -2.43 -15.74
CA LYS A 56 4.36 -3.45 -16.45
C LYS A 56 5.78 -2.96 -16.74
N GLU A 57 5.92 -1.71 -17.19
CA GLU A 57 7.22 -1.08 -17.42
C GLU A 57 7.98 -0.91 -16.11
N TYR A 58 7.32 -0.44 -15.05
CA TYR A 58 7.87 -0.29 -13.72
C TYR A 58 8.42 -1.62 -13.17
N THR A 59 7.62 -2.69 -13.23
CA THR A 59 8.05 -4.01 -12.72
C THR A 59 9.21 -4.58 -13.53
N LEU A 60 9.23 -4.37 -14.84
CA LEU A 60 10.34 -4.76 -15.70
C LEU A 60 11.63 -4.01 -15.32
N ALA A 61 11.56 -2.70 -15.16
CA ALA A 61 12.70 -1.88 -14.76
C ALA A 61 13.19 -2.23 -13.35
N ARG A 62 12.27 -2.45 -12.41
CA ARG A 62 12.56 -2.71 -11.00
C ARG A 62 13.21 -4.07 -10.77
N TYR A 63 12.81 -5.10 -11.51
CA TYR A 63 13.30 -6.48 -11.32
C TYR A 63 14.22 -6.98 -12.46
N GLY A 64 14.39 -6.20 -13.50
CA GLY A 64 15.23 -6.55 -14.65
C GLY A 64 14.65 -7.64 -15.55
N THR A 65 13.45 -8.12 -15.26
CA THR A 65 12.77 -9.18 -16.03
C THR A 65 11.25 -9.02 -15.99
N SER A 66 10.58 -9.47 -17.05
CA SER A 66 9.13 -9.53 -17.07
C SER A 66 8.63 -10.75 -16.29
N ASN A 67 7.77 -10.53 -15.30
CA ASN A 67 7.21 -11.59 -14.46
C ASN A 67 5.73 -11.32 -14.20
N THR A 68 4.87 -12.24 -14.65
CA THR A 68 3.42 -12.08 -14.57
C THR A 68 2.91 -12.06 -13.13
N ALA A 69 3.51 -12.84 -12.23
CA ALA A 69 3.11 -12.87 -10.83
C ALA A 69 3.47 -11.55 -10.13
N ALA A 70 4.68 -11.00 -10.37
CA ALA A 70 5.06 -9.70 -9.84
C ALA A 70 4.15 -8.57 -10.38
N GLN A 71 3.82 -8.60 -11.67
CA GLN A 71 2.87 -7.66 -12.27
C GLN A 71 1.49 -7.75 -11.62
N LYS A 72 1.01 -8.97 -11.37
CA LYS A 72 -0.27 -9.20 -10.67
C LYS A 72 -0.23 -8.69 -9.23
N ALA A 73 0.87 -8.89 -8.52
CA ALA A 73 1.06 -8.36 -7.17
C ALA A 73 0.92 -6.84 -7.14
N TRP A 74 1.64 -6.13 -8.01
CA TRP A 74 1.56 -4.67 -8.11
C TRP A 74 0.19 -4.16 -8.56
N GLU A 75 -0.52 -4.90 -9.40
CA GLU A 75 -1.90 -4.55 -9.78
C GLU A 75 -2.86 -4.64 -8.59
N LEU A 76 -2.69 -5.64 -7.72
CA LEU A 76 -3.46 -5.75 -6.47
C LEU A 76 -3.14 -4.60 -5.51
N VAL A 77 -1.86 -4.24 -5.35
CA VAL A 77 -1.44 -3.08 -4.54
C VAL A 77 -2.00 -1.77 -5.11
N ARG A 78 -1.99 -1.61 -6.44
CA ARG A 78 -2.58 -0.45 -7.10
C ARG A 78 -4.07 -0.30 -6.81
N ASN A 79 -4.81 -1.41 -6.79
CA ASN A 79 -6.25 -1.42 -6.55
C ASN A 79 -6.63 -1.38 -5.05
N SER A 80 -5.67 -1.54 -4.16
CA SER A 80 -5.87 -1.50 -2.71
C SER A 80 -5.13 -0.31 -2.09
N ALA A 81 -3.95 -0.52 -1.54
CA ALA A 81 -3.19 0.47 -0.76
C ALA A 81 -2.87 1.77 -1.53
N LEU A 82 -2.70 1.70 -2.86
CA LEU A 82 -2.44 2.88 -3.69
C LEU A 82 -3.71 3.55 -4.24
N ASN A 83 -4.89 3.15 -3.82
CA ASN A 83 -6.17 3.69 -4.30
C ASN A 83 -7.07 4.28 -3.21
N CYS A 84 -6.51 4.98 -2.24
CA CYS A 84 -7.32 5.63 -1.20
C CYS A 84 -8.27 6.66 -1.80
N GLU A 85 -9.57 6.46 -1.60
CA GLU A 85 -10.66 7.35 -2.05
C GLU A 85 -11.35 8.11 -0.92
N THR A 86 -10.90 7.86 0.31
CA THR A 86 -11.49 8.43 1.52
C THR A 86 -10.56 9.48 2.14
N SER A 87 -10.98 10.03 3.28
CA SER A 87 -10.14 10.89 4.13
C SER A 87 -8.99 10.15 4.81
N LEU A 88 -8.95 8.82 4.73
CA LEU A 88 -7.88 7.99 5.28
C LEU A 88 -6.62 8.00 4.39
N GLN A 89 -6.19 9.18 3.96
CA GLN A 89 -5.01 9.35 3.10
C GLN A 89 -3.74 9.66 3.90
N GLY A 90 -3.87 9.88 5.20
CA GLY A 90 -2.74 10.11 6.09
C GLY A 90 -1.99 8.82 6.43
N PRO A 91 -0.95 8.92 7.25
CA PRO A 91 -0.19 7.76 7.69
C PRO A 91 -1.07 6.82 8.52
N HIS A 92 -0.97 5.54 8.22
CA HIS A 92 -1.58 4.46 8.98
C HIS A 92 -0.48 3.60 9.59
N GLU A 93 -0.62 3.31 10.86
CA GLU A 93 0.38 2.59 11.61
C GLU A 93 -0.16 1.24 12.08
N ALA A 94 0.76 0.27 12.17
CA ALA A 94 0.43 -1.08 12.61
C ALA A 94 0.00 -1.08 14.08
N VAL A 95 -1.10 -1.74 14.40
CA VAL A 95 -1.57 -1.90 15.80
C VAL A 95 -0.53 -2.54 16.71
N PHE A 96 0.42 -3.29 16.15
CA PHE A 96 1.54 -3.88 16.90
C PHE A 96 2.52 -2.85 17.44
N CYS A 97 2.52 -1.63 16.93
CA CYS A 97 3.36 -0.53 17.41
C CYS A 97 2.70 0.27 18.55
N ALA A 98 1.40 0.04 18.81
CA ALA A 98 0.67 0.69 19.87
C ALA A 98 0.94 0.04 21.23
N ARG A 99 0.66 0.78 22.31
CA ARG A 99 0.55 0.17 23.63
C ARG A 99 -0.60 -0.84 23.62
N PRO A 100 -0.43 -2.04 24.19
CA PRO A 100 -1.50 -3.01 24.28
C PRO A 100 -2.73 -2.43 24.97
N SER A 101 -3.85 -2.42 24.27
CA SER A 101 -5.14 -1.96 24.75
C SER A 101 -6.25 -2.64 23.96
N LEU A 102 -7.41 -2.81 24.58
CA LEU A 102 -8.59 -3.32 23.87
C LEU A 102 -9.21 -2.28 22.93
N THR A 103 -8.86 -1.02 23.06
CA THR A 103 -9.43 0.09 22.28
C THR A 103 -8.32 0.91 21.61
N VAL A 104 -7.54 0.26 20.73
CA VAL A 104 -6.51 0.97 19.96
C VAL A 104 -7.14 1.64 18.75
N ASP A 105 -7.18 2.98 18.78
CA ASP A 105 -7.61 3.82 17.67
C ASP A 105 -6.44 4.62 17.04
N ARG A 106 -5.33 4.72 17.77
CA ARG A 106 -4.10 5.43 17.37
C ARG A 106 -2.87 4.69 17.85
N VAL A 107 -1.81 4.81 17.05
CA VAL A 107 -0.48 4.33 17.41
C VAL A 107 0.40 5.51 17.80
N SER A 108 0.27 6.63 17.09
CA SER A 108 0.95 7.89 17.36
C SER A 108 -0.04 9.06 17.37
N SER A 109 0.47 10.27 17.54
CA SER A 109 -0.33 11.50 17.43
C SER A 109 -0.83 11.77 15.99
N TRP A 110 -0.24 11.14 15.00
CA TRP A 110 -0.51 11.37 13.58
C TRP A 110 -1.25 10.22 12.89
N GLY A 111 -0.93 9.00 13.27
CA GLY A 111 -1.40 7.80 12.59
C GLY A 111 -2.70 7.26 13.17
N GLY A 112 -3.66 7.00 12.31
CA GLY A 112 -4.85 6.21 12.64
C GLY A 112 -4.63 4.73 12.32
N THR A 113 -5.55 3.88 12.77
CA THR A 113 -5.54 2.44 12.52
C THR A 113 -6.55 2.01 11.45
N GLY A 114 -7.22 2.97 10.79
CA GLY A 114 -8.24 2.68 9.79
C GLY A 114 -7.66 2.10 8.49
N ILE A 115 -8.32 1.10 7.94
CA ILE A 115 -8.00 0.50 6.64
C ILE A 115 -9.12 0.87 5.67
N PHE A 116 -8.78 1.35 4.47
CA PHE A 116 -9.72 1.84 3.46
C PHE A 116 -9.89 0.90 2.27
N TYR A 117 -9.26 -0.26 2.28
CA TYR A 117 -9.26 -1.24 1.18
C TYR A 117 -9.60 -2.65 1.70
N ASP A 118 -9.89 -3.55 0.76
CA ASP A 118 -10.02 -4.97 1.05
C ASP A 118 -8.66 -5.59 1.34
N THR A 119 -8.46 -6.02 2.58
CA THR A 119 -7.20 -6.60 3.07
C THR A 119 -6.81 -7.89 2.34
N GLN A 120 -7.77 -8.62 1.77
CA GLN A 120 -7.49 -9.80 0.96
C GLN A 120 -6.71 -9.47 -0.32
N MET A 121 -6.80 -8.24 -0.82
CA MET A 121 -5.97 -7.79 -1.94
C MET A 121 -4.49 -7.73 -1.56
N MET A 122 -4.15 -7.30 -0.34
CA MET A 122 -2.76 -7.30 0.14
C MET A 122 -2.23 -8.71 0.39
N VAL A 123 -3.05 -9.62 0.92
CA VAL A 123 -2.72 -11.04 1.02
C VAL A 123 -2.45 -11.62 -0.37
N GLY A 124 -3.33 -11.34 -1.33
CA GLY A 124 -3.12 -11.74 -2.73
C GLY A 124 -1.85 -11.15 -3.36
N ALA A 125 -1.51 -9.89 -3.04
CA ALA A 125 -0.29 -9.25 -3.51
C ALA A 125 0.95 -9.94 -2.96
N ALA A 126 1.00 -10.23 -1.64
CA ALA A 126 2.10 -10.97 -1.02
C ALA A 126 2.27 -12.38 -1.61
N HIS A 127 1.17 -13.12 -1.80
CA HIS A 127 1.20 -14.44 -2.43
C HIS A 127 1.72 -14.40 -3.87
N ASN A 128 1.27 -13.45 -4.68
CA ASN A 128 1.75 -13.30 -6.05
C ASN A 128 3.22 -12.87 -6.09
N MET A 129 3.65 -11.99 -5.17
CA MET A 129 5.06 -11.61 -5.07
C MET A 129 5.92 -12.82 -4.67
N LEU A 130 5.49 -13.63 -3.71
CA LEU A 130 6.19 -14.89 -3.35
C LEU A 130 6.25 -15.85 -4.54
N ALA A 131 5.16 -16.01 -5.28
CA ALA A 131 5.09 -16.88 -6.47
C ALA A 131 5.96 -16.40 -7.63
N ALA A 132 6.36 -15.12 -7.65
CA ALA A 132 7.23 -14.57 -8.68
C ALA A 132 8.64 -15.18 -8.65
N GLN A 133 9.12 -15.64 -7.49
CA GLN A 133 10.41 -16.33 -7.29
C GLN A 133 11.60 -15.62 -7.96
N LEU A 134 11.61 -14.30 -7.87
CA LEU A 134 12.68 -13.46 -8.41
C LEU A 134 13.84 -13.36 -7.40
N SER A 135 14.86 -12.61 -7.75
CA SER A 135 16.01 -12.34 -6.89
C SER A 135 16.40 -10.87 -6.95
N GLY A 136 17.27 -10.46 -6.03
CA GLY A 136 17.77 -9.08 -5.97
C GLY A 136 17.13 -8.24 -4.89
N ALA A 137 17.77 -7.11 -4.56
CA ALA A 137 17.41 -6.27 -3.42
C ALA A 137 15.98 -5.71 -3.53
N ASN A 138 15.61 -5.21 -4.72
CA ASN A 138 14.28 -4.64 -4.95
C ASN A 138 13.17 -5.67 -4.75
N TYR A 139 13.37 -6.88 -5.25
CA TYR A 139 12.40 -7.95 -5.07
C TYR A 139 12.27 -8.35 -3.60
N SER A 140 13.40 -8.53 -2.90
CA SER A 140 13.40 -8.88 -1.48
C SER A 140 12.72 -7.79 -0.64
N TYR A 141 12.96 -6.53 -0.96
CA TYR A 141 12.30 -5.40 -0.31
C TYR A 141 10.77 -5.46 -0.50
N ASP A 142 10.31 -5.57 -1.74
CA ASP A 142 8.87 -5.55 -2.04
C ASP A 142 8.15 -6.79 -1.49
N LEU A 143 8.77 -7.97 -1.54
CA LEU A 143 8.22 -9.18 -0.93
C LEU A 143 8.07 -9.01 0.58
N THR A 144 9.09 -8.45 1.24
CA THR A 144 9.05 -8.17 2.68
C THR A 144 7.96 -7.15 3.00
N ASP A 145 7.88 -6.05 2.24
CA ASP A 145 6.92 -4.98 2.49
C ASP A 145 5.48 -5.42 2.28
N PHE A 146 5.19 -6.16 1.21
CA PHE A 146 3.85 -6.69 0.97
C PHE A 146 3.44 -7.72 2.02
N SER A 147 4.38 -8.58 2.44
CA SER A 147 4.14 -9.55 3.50
C SER A 147 3.90 -8.88 4.84
N ARG A 148 4.71 -7.87 5.18
CA ARG A 148 4.55 -7.05 6.38
C ARG A 148 3.17 -6.38 6.40
N GLN A 149 2.76 -5.78 5.28
CA GLN A 149 1.45 -5.13 5.22
C GLN A 149 0.30 -6.13 5.38
N ALA A 150 0.36 -7.27 4.70
CA ALA A 150 -0.66 -8.32 4.84
C ALA A 150 -0.78 -8.83 6.29
N LEU A 151 0.36 -9.02 6.98
CA LEU A 151 0.38 -9.41 8.39
C LEU A 151 -0.13 -8.29 9.31
N THR A 152 0.16 -7.04 9.00
CA THR A 152 -0.39 -5.88 9.73
C THR A 152 -1.90 -5.83 9.62
N ASP A 153 -2.43 -5.99 8.42
CA ASP A 153 -3.88 -6.01 8.17
C ASP A 153 -4.56 -7.16 8.94
N TYR A 154 -3.93 -8.33 8.96
CA TYR A 154 -4.40 -9.46 9.77
C TYR A 154 -4.37 -9.15 11.27
N GLY A 155 -3.33 -8.46 11.75
CA GLY A 155 -3.23 -8.02 13.15
C GLY A 155 -4.37 -7.10 13.56
N HIS A 156 -4.80 -6.19 12.67
CA HIS A 156 -5.99 -5.37 12.90
C HIS A 156 -7.27 -6.20 13.07
N GLN A 157 -7.45 -7.21 12.22
CA GLN A 157 -8.60 -8.12 12.32
C GLN A 157 -8.59 -8.94 13.62
N LEU A 158 -7.40 -9.40 14.04
CA LEU A 158 -7.23 -10.11 15.31
C LEU A 158 -7.57 -9.23 16.50
N LEU A 159 -7.10 -7.98 16.51
CA LEU A 159 -7.41 -7.05 17.58
C LEU A 159 -8.92 -6.79 17.67
N ALA A 160 -9.58 -6.58 16.54
CA ALA A 160 -11.03 -6.42 16.50
C ALA A 160 -11.74 -7.66 17.10
N SER A 161 -11.31 -8.86 16.74
CA SER A 161 -11.86 -10.11 17.29
C SER A 161 -11.63 -10.26 18.79
N ILE A 162 -10.45 -9.86 19.28
CA ILE A 162 -10.13 -9.85 20.72
C ILE A 162 -11.02 -8.85 21.45
N ASN A 163 -11.22 -7.66 20.88
CA ASN A 163 -12.05 -6.62 21.49
C ASN A 163 -13.53 -7.09 21.62
N GLU A 164 -14.04 -7.77 20.62
CA GLU A 164 -15.39 -8.35 20.70
C GLU A 164 -15.46 -9.47 21.76
N ALA A 165 -14.50 -10.39 21.75
CA ALA A 165 -14.46 -11.46 22.75
C ALA A 165 -14.31 -10.94 24.19
N ALA A 166 -13.58 -9.86 24.39
CA ALA A 166 -13.38 -9.26 25.71
C ALA A 166 -14.64 -8.62 26.33
N LYS A 167 -15.67 -8.37 25.52
CA LYS A 167 -16.97 -7.90 26.02
C LYS A 167 -17.74 -8.98 26.79
N SER A 168 -17.39 -10.27 26.59
CA SER A 168 -17.96 -11.41 27.28
C SER A 168 -16.83 -12.28 27.87
N PRO A 169 -16.72 -12.43 29.19
CA PRO A 169 -15.67 -13.25 29.82
C PRO A 169 -15.62 -14.68 29.30
N ASN A 170 -16.79 -15.29 29.03
CA ASN A 170 -16.88 -16.66 28.52
C ASN A 170 -16.36 -16.76 27.07
N GLU A 171 -16.59 -15.75 26.25
CA GLU A 171 -16.09 -15.71 24.88
C GLU A 171 -14.59 -15.43 24.83
N ALA A 172 -14.07 -14.59 25.74
CA ALA A 172 -12.62 -14.32 25.86
C ALA A 172 -11.85 -15.61 26.17
N GLU A 173 -12.33 -16.43 27.09
CA GLU A 173 -11.73 -17.73 27.43
C GLU A 173 -11.84 -18.73 26.27
N ALA A 174 -12.99 -18.78 25.60
CA ALA A 174 -13.18 -19.63 24.42
C ALA A 174 -12.26 -19.21 23.25
N TYR A 175 -12.05 -17.91 23.06
CA TYR A 175 -11.13 -17.39 22.04
C TYR A 175 -9.68 -17.78 22.34
N ALA A 176 -9.24 -17.62 23.58
CA ALA A 176 -7.90 -18.01 24.02
C ALA A 176 -7.61 -19.51 23.84
N LYS A 177 -8.61 -20.36 24.06
CA LYS A 177 -8.50 -21.83 23.93
C LYS A 177 -8.48 -22.33 22.48
N ARG A 178 -8.91 -21.52 21.51
CA ARG A 178 -8.96 -21.90 20.07
C ARG A 178 -7.67 -21.59 19.31
N ARG A 179 -6.71 -20.96 19.97
CA ARG A 179 -5.42 -20.56 19.41
C ARG A 179 -4.26 -21.24 20.13
#